data_bc8e9b3152bb0466e5bcd2f2c6863ac6
#
_entry.id   bc8e9b3152bb0466e5bcd2f2c6863ac6
#
_cell.length_a   1.000
_cell.length_b   1.000
_cell.length_c   1.000
_cell.angle_alpha   90.00
_cell.angle_beta   90.00
_cell.angle_gamma   90.00
#
_symmetry.space_group_name_H-M   'P 1'
#
loop_
_entity.id
_entity.type
_entity.pdbx_description
1 polymer ?
#
loop_
_entity_poly.entity_id
_entity_poly.type
_entity_poly.pdbx_seq_one_letter_code
_entity_poly.pdbx_strand_id
1 'polypeptide(L)'
;MELLPDTATEMRVREMWRMMAAAGLPSLAEHRHPTNRPHLTLATCEELHPPARSELATLLDGGLPAPFRLDGLLRFDGRTRVLAWRVAEDVELLELHRRVWEVLASTAAHLNPLHAPGRWIPHVTLARSRRTSARWPDHLLPTALCEPREAAFTGARSYDSTTRTVESLGGEARPPAG
;
A
#
# COMPACT_ATOMS: atom_id res chain seq x y z
N MET A 1 -5.29 3.25 6.50
CA MET A 1 -4.17 4.20 6.43
C MET A 1 -3.18 3.71 5.40
N GLU A 2 -2.86 4.56 4.44
CA GLU A 2 -2.06 4.18 3.27
C GLU A 2 -1.00 5.25 2.99
N LEU A 3 0.23 4.83 2.66
CA LEU A 3 1.25 5.66 2.05
C LEU A 3 1.16 5.57 0.54
N LEU A 4 1.35 6.69 -0.13
CA LEU A 4 1.32 6.80 -1.58
C LEU A 4 2.74 7.04 -2.10
N PRO A 5 3.21 6.24 -3.07
CA PRO A 5 4.52 6.43 -3.65
C PRO A 5 4.56 7.70 -4.50
N ASP A 6 5.77 8.16 -4.80
CA ASP A 6 6.02 9.22 -5.77
C ASP A 6 5.43 8.90 -7.15
N THR A 7 5.25 9.93 -7.97
CA THR A 7 4.60 9.81 -9.28
C THR A 7 5.32 8.80 -10.21
N ALA A 8 6.65 8.78 -10.19
CA ALA A 8 7.40 7.87 -11.06
C ALA A 8 7.18 6.41 -10.65
N THR A 9 7.20 6.13 -9.36
CA THR A 9 6.93 4.80 -8.81
C THR A 9 5.46 4.39 -9.01
N GLU A 10 4.50 5.31 -8.82
CA GLU A 10 3.10 5.03 -9.11
C GLU A 10 2.89 4.63 -10.58
N MET A 11 3.47 5.39 -11.52
CA MET A 11 3.40 5.08 -12.95
C MET A 11 4.00 3.71 -13.25
N ARG A 12 5.12 3.38 -12.62
CA ARG A 12 5.79 2.09 -12.77
C ARG A 12 4.94 0.92 -12.28
N VAL A 13 4.36 1.04 -11.08
CA VAL A 13 3.46 -0.01 -10.56
C VAL A 13 2.24 -0.20 -11.47
N ARG A 14 1.65 0.90 -11.97
CA ARG A 14 0.54 0.83 -12.93
C ARG A 14 0.94 0.19 -14.26
N GLU A 15 2.17 0.41 -14.70
CA GLU A 15 2.72 -0.27 -15.87
C GLU A 15 2.80 -1.79 -15.64
N MET A 16 3.33 -2.21 -14.48
CA MET A 16 3.37 -3.64 -14.11
C MET A 16 1.97 -4.25 -14.08
N TRP A 17 0.99 -3.54 -13.53
CA TRP A 17 -0.41 -3.99 -13.57
C TRP A 17 -0.90 -4.22 -15.01
N ARG A 18 -0.60 -3.29 -15.93
CA ARG A 18 -1.00 -3.41 -17.35
C ARG A 18 -0.27 -4.56 -18.06
N MET A 19 1.03 -4.73 -17.83
CA MET A 19 1.81 -5.82 -18.41
C MET A 19 1.29 -7.19 -17.94
N MET A 20 0.99 -7.34 -16.64
CA MET A 20 0.40 -8.56 -16.10
C MET A 20 -0.97 -8.85 -16.72
N ALA A 21 -1.83 -7.85 -16.84
CA ALA A 21 -3.14 -8.01 -17.48
C ALA A 21 -3.00 -8.41 -18.95
N ALA A 22 -2.07 -7.80 -19.69
CA ALA A 22 -1.79 -8.16 -21.09
C ALA A 22 -1.26 -9.61 -21.25
N ALA A 23 -0.57 -10.12 -20.23
CA ALA A 23 -0.16 -11.53 -20.16
C ALA A 23 -1.28 -12.48 -19.69
N GLY A 24 -2.51 -12.00 -19.53
CA GLY A 24 -3.66 -12.80 -19.06
C GLY A 24 -3.60 -13.17 -17.57
N LEU A 25 -2.74 -12.51 -16.80
CA LEU A 25 -2.62 -12.74 -15.36
C LEU A 25 -3.59 -11.85 -14.58
N PRO A 26 -4.13 -12.32 -13.43
CA PRO A 26 -4.86 -11.45 -12.52
C PRO A 26 -4.02 -10.23 -12.17
N SER A 27 -4.62 -9.04 -12.22
CA SER A 27 -3.94 -7.77 -12.01
C SER A 27 -4.89 -6.72 -11.44
N LEU A 28 -4.35 -5.72 -10.73
CA LEU A 28 -5.14 -4.56 -10.30
C LEU A 28 -5.45 -3.57 -11.44
N ALA A 29 -4.91 -3.74 -12.65
CA ALA A 29 -5.30 -2.97 -13.83
C ALA A 29 -6.80 -3.09 -14.15
N GLU A 30 -7.42 -4.24 -13.82
CA GLU A 30 -8.85 -4.50 -14.04
C GLU A 30 -9.76 -3.78 -13.03
N HIS A 31 -9.20 -3.26 -11.96
CA HIS A 31 -9.95 -2.61 -10.90
C HIS A 31 -10.18 -1.13 -11.20
N ARG A 32 -11.34 -0.82 -11.79
CA ARG A 32 -11.66 0.51 -12.36
C ARG A 32 -12.09 1.57 -11.34
N HIS A 33 -11.99 1.32 -10.04
CA HIS A 33 -12.40 2.31 -9.05
C HIS A 33 -11.43 3.50 -9.03
N PRO A 34 -11.90 4.78 -8.96
CA PRO A 34 -11.03 5.96 -8.96
C PRO A 34 -10.00 5.98 -7.82
N THR A 35 -10.33 5.35 -6.68
CA THR A 35 -9.41 5.24 -5.55
C THR A 35 -8.33 4.17 -5.71
N ASN A 36 -8.37 3.37 -6.80
CA ASN A 36 -7.39 2.33 -7.07
C ASN A 36 -6.04 2.96 -7.44
N ARG A 37 -5.21 3.19 -6.44
CA ARG A 37 -3.84 3.70 -6.58
C ARG A 37 -2.85 2.74 -5.92
N PRO A 38 -1.64 2.60 -6.46
CA PRO A 38 -0.54 1.95 -5.74
C PRO A 38 -0.37 2.57 -4.37
N HIS A 39 -0.28 1.74 -3.35
CA HIS A 39 -0.13 2.18 -1.97
C HIS A 39 0.53 1.10 -1.11
N LEU A 40 1.10 1.52 0.00
CA LEU A 40 1.50 0.67 1.12
C LEU A 40 0.47 0.87 2.24
N THR A 41 -0.12 -0.22 2.72
CA THR A 41 -1.02 -0.16 3.88
C THR A 41 -0.22 -0.15 5.18
N LEU A 42 -0.33 0.89 5.97
CA LEU A 42 0.27 0.98 7.30
C LEU A 42 -0.57 0.23 8.34
N ALA A 43 -1.87 0.52 8.38
CA ALA A 43 -2.79 -0.11 9.31
C ALA A 43 -4.23 -0.01 8.80
N THR A 44 -5.11 -0.89 9.31
CA THR A 44 -6.56 -0.80 9.14
C THR A 44 -7.24 -0.84 10.49
N CYS A 45 -8.24 0.00 10.67
CA CYS A 45 -9.12 0.06 11.84
C CYS A 45 -10.57 0.16 11.36
N GLU A 46 -11.52 -0.11 12.23
CA GLU A 46 -12.95 0.01 11.89
C GLU A 46 -13.36 1.48 11.78
N GLU A 47 -12.83 2.33 12.67
CA GLU A 47 -13.16 3.75 12.71
C GLU A 47 -11.91 4.59 12.99
N LEU A 48 -11.81 5.72 12.30
CA LEU A 48 -10.77 6.71 12.50
C LEU A 48 -11.37 7.99 13.08
N HIS A 49 -11.26 8.15 14.39
CA HIS A 49 -11.79 9.32 15.10
C HIS A 49 -11.04 10.61 14.77
N PRO A 50 -11.73 11.79 14.81
CA PRO A 50 -11.10 13.08 14.43
C PRO A 50 -9.80 13.42 15.18
N PRO A 51 -9.67 13.19 16.52
CA PRO A 51 -8.41 13.45 17.22
C PRO A 51 -7.24 12.63 16.67
N ALA A 52 -7.44 11.31 16.46
CA ALA A 52 -6.44 10.44 15.90
C ALA A 52 -6.05 10.86 14.47
N ARG A 53 -7.04 11.28 13.69
CA ARG A 53 -6.80 11.79 12.33
C ARG A 53 -5.86 13.00 12.34
N SER A 54 -6.09 13.98 13.21
CA SER A 54 -5.27 15.18 13.32
C SER A 54 -3.84 14.86 13.74
N GLU A 55 -3.68 13.96 14.71
CA GLU A 55 -2.36 13.50 15.17
C GLU A 55 -1.60 12.76 14.07
N LEU A 56 -2.29 11.85 13.37
CA LEU A 56 -1.73 11.11 12.24
C LEU A 56 -1.35 12.03 11.08
N ALA A 57 -2.17 13.04 10.78
CA ALA A 57 -1.84 14.02 9.75
C ALA A 57 -0.54 14.77 10.07
N THR A 58 -0.38 15.23 11.32
CA THR A 58 0.85 15.89 11.77
C THR A 58 2.07 14.95 11.71
N LEU A 59 1.88 13.70 12.16
CA LEU A 59 2.95 12.71 12.16
C LEU A 59 3.40 12.35 10.74
N LEU A 60 2.46 12.15 9.83
CA LEU A 60 2.73 11.77 8.45
C LEU A 60 3.27 12.94 7.63
N ASP A 61 2.81 14.15 7.88
CA ASP A 61 3.36 15.34 7.21
C ASP A 61 4.83 15.58 7.60
N GLY A 62 5.18 15.38 8.86
CA GLY A 62 6.56 15.45 9.33
C GLY A 62 7.45 14.26 8.96
N GLY A 63 6.86 13.12 8.59
CA GLY A 63 7.56 11.90 8.19
C GLY A 63 7.71 11.69 6.68
N LEU A 64 7.15 12.57 5.87
CA LEU A 64 7.22 12.50 4.41
C LEU A 64 8.12 13.62 3.84
N PRO A 65 8.85 13.37 2.74
CA PRO A 65 8.93 12.10 2.01
C PRO A 65 9.70 11.02 2.77
N ALA A 66 9.20 9.78 2.74
CA ALA A 66 9.86 8.62 3.35
C ALA A 66 10.50 7.75 2.26
N PRO A 67 11.83 7.58 2.24
CA PRO A 67 12.49 6.71 1.27
C PRO A 67 12.11 5.25 1.52
N PHE A 68 12.07 4.45 0.46
CA PHE A 68 11.90 3.01 0.54
C PHE A 68 12.51 2.31 -0.66
N ARG A 69 12.71 0.99 -0.54
CA ARG A 69 13.19 0.16 -1.63
C ARG A 69 12.20 -0.96 -1.92
N LEU A 70 11.85 -1.11 -3.20
CA LEU A 70 11.15 -2.29 -3.69
C LEU A 70 12.17 -3.41 -3.92
N ASP A 71 11.95 -4.60 -3.33
CA ASP A 71 12.93 -5.68 -3.34
C ASP A 71 12.27 -7.06 -3.31
N GLY A 72 12.02 -7.60 -4.49
CA GLY A 72 11.47 -8.93 -4.67
C GLY A 72 9.95 -9.01 -4.54
N LEU A 73 9.43 -10.21 -4.66
CA LEU A 73 8.01 -10.49 -4.69
C LEU A 73 7.55 -11.26 -3.46
N LEU A 74 6.34 -10.94 -3.03
CA LEU A 74 5.61 -11.66 -1.98
C LEU A 74 4.37 -12.31 -2.56
N ARG A 75 4.07 -13.51 -2.09
CA ARG A 75 2.83 -14.22 -2.39
C ARG A 75 2.14 -14.55 -1.07
N PHE A 76 0.91 -14.07 -0.93
CA PHE A 76 0.09 -14.42 0.22
C PHE A 76 -1.00 -15.38 -0.24
N ASP A 77 -1.02 -16.54 0.40
CA ASP A 77 -2.03 -17.57 0.18
C ASP A 77 -3.09 -17.49 1.29
N GLY A 78 -4.35 -17.48 0.90
CA GLY A 78 -5.48 -17.40 1.80
C GLY A 78 -6.81 -17.38 1.04
N ARG A 79 -7.88 -16.93 1.67
CA ARG A 79 -9.19 -16.74 1.01
C ARG A 79 -9.09 -15.78 -0.20
N THR A 80 -8.22 -14.80 -0.11
CA THR A 80 -7.79 -13.96 -1.23
C THR A 80 -6.31 -14.20 -1.44
N ARG A 81 -5.94 -14.62 -2.64
CA ARG A 81 -4.54 -14.74 -3.04
C ARG A 81 -4.03 -13.37 -3.47
N VAL A 82 -2.81 -13.03 -3.07
CA VAL A 82 -2.21 -11.73 -3.37
C VAL A 82 -0.80 -11.94 -3.91
N LEU A 83 -0.48 -11.24 -5.00
CA LEU A 83 0.89 -11.00 -5.43
C LEU A 83 1.21 -9.54 -5.10
N ALA A 84 2.35 -9.32 -4.48
CA ALA A 84 2.77 -7.99 -4.08
C ALA A 84 4.27 -7.77 -4.34
N TRP A 85 4.65 -6.53 -4.52
CA TRP A 85 6.04 -6.09 -4.53
C TRP A 85 6.46 -5.80 -3.09
N ARG A 86 7.49 -6.48 -2.62
CA ARG A 86 7.98 -6.31 -1.26
C ARG A 86 8.63 -4.93 -1.13
N VAL A 87 8.31 -4.23 -0.07
CA VAL A 87 9.05 -3.06 0.40
C VAL A 87 10.08 -3.57 1.40
N ALA A 88 11.36 -3.25 1.19
CA ALA A 88 12.40 -3.63 2.13
C ALA A 88 12.15 -2.99 3.48
N GLU A 89 12.38 -3.75 4.53
CA GLU A 89 12.31 -3.24 5.89
C GLU A 89 13.47 -2.26 6.13
N ASP A 90 13.13 -1.02 6.38
CA ASP A 90 14.04 0.05 6.73
C ASP A 90 13.69 0.59 8.12
N VAL A 91 14.69 1.02 8.88
CA VAL A 91 14.51 1.46 10.27
C VAL A 91 13.58 2.67 10.35
N GLU A 92 13.69 3.62 9.43
CA GLU A 92 12.84 4.82 9.41
C GLU A 92 11.40 4.50 9.06
N LEU A 93 11.17 3.61 8.09
CA LEU A 93 9.84 3.14 7.72
C LEU A 93 9.19 2.33 8.85
N LEU A 94 9.95 1.46 9.50
CA LEU A 94 9.46 0.68 10.64
C LEU A 94 9.10 1.58 11.83
N GLU A 95 9.90 2.61 12.10
CA GLU A 95 9.63 3.58 13.16
C GLU A 95 8.40 4.44 12.83
N LEU A 96 8.24 4.90 11.59
CA LEU A 96 7.04 5.61 11.14
C LEU A 96 5.79 4.73 11.32
N HIS A 97 5.88 3.47 10.90
CA HIS A 97 4.81 2.49 11.06
C HIS A 97 4.45 2.27 12.54
N ARG A 98 5.46 2.10 13.42
CA ARG A 98 5.27 1.91 14.86
C ARG A 98 4.52 3.10 15.48
N ARG A 99 4.93 4.33 15.14
CA ARG A 99 4.28 5.55 15.64
C ARG A 99 2.83 5.68 15.15
N VAL A 100 2.57 5.37 13.88
CA VAL A 100 1.19 5.32 13.33
C VAL A 100 0.35 4.29 14.09
N TRP A 101 0.92 3.11 14.34
CA TRP A 101 0.24 2.06 15.10
C TRP A 101 -0.10 2.51 16.53
N GLU A 102 0.82 3.17 17.22
CA GLU A 102 0.61 3.65 18.61
C GLU A 102 -0.52 4.69 18.67
N VAL A 103 -0.56 5.65 17.76
CA VAL A 103 -1.66 6.62 17.69
C VAL A 103 -2.99 5.90 17.49
N LEU A 104 -3.06 4.94 16.58
CA LEU A 104 -4.29 4.19 16.35
C LEU A 104 -4.64 3.30 17.56
N ALA A 105 -3.67 2.63 18.16
CA ALA A 105 -3.90 1.75 19.31
C ALA A 105 -4.43 2.49 20.55
N SER A 106 -4.09 3.77 20.69
CA SER A 106 -4.60 4.60 21.79
C SER A 106 -6.00 5.17 21.56
N THR A 107 -6.48 5.18 20.32
CA THR A 107 -7.69 5.95 19.94
C THR A 107 -8.70 5.16 19.12
N ALA A 108 -8.30 4.10 18.44
CA ALA A 108 -9.18 3.36 17.53
C ALA A 108 -9.65 2.04 18.14
N ALA A 109 -10.92 1.71 17.90
CA ALA A 109 -11.44 0.37 18.13
C ALA A 109 -11.02 -0.58 17.00
N HIS A 110 -10.72 -1.84 17.35
CA HIS A 110 -10.56 -2.95 16.41
C HIS A 110 -9.51 -2.74 15.30
N LEU A 111 -8.24 -2.59 15.73
CA LEU A 111 -7.10 -2.65 14.81
C LEU A 111 -6.90 -4.07 14.26
N ASN A 112 -6.59 -4.16 12.96
CA ASN A 112 -6.24 -5.44 12.37
C ASN A 112 -4.87 -5.91 12.89
N PRO A 113 -4.79 -7.03 13.63
CA PRO A 113 -3.56 -7.48 14.26
C PRO A 113 -2.47 -7.94 13.27
N LEU A 114 -2.81 -8.13 12.00
CA LEU A 114 -1.81 -8.42 10.95
C LEU A 114 -0.92 -7.21 10.64
N HIS A 115 -1.38 -6.01 11.00
CA HIS A 115 -0.60 -4.78 10.83
C HIS A 115 0.14 -4.35 12.11
N ALA A 116 0.10 -5.15 13.18
CA ALA A 116 0.83 -4.82 14.40
C ALA A 116 2.36 -4.82 14.17
N PRO A 117 3.12 -3.97 14.87
CA PRO A 117 4.59 -4.03 14.86
C PRO A 117 5.11 -5.46 15.09
N GLY A 118 6.10 -5.87 14.32
CA GLY A 118 6.64 -7.23 14.32
C GLY A 118 5.81 -8.29 13.56
N ARG A 119 4.61 -7.94 13.06
CA ARG A 119 3.78 -8.80 12.20
C ARG A 119 3.48 -8.18 10.85
N TRP A 120 3.63 -6.87 10.75
CA TRP A 120 3.42 -6.13 9.52
C TRP A 120 4.46 -6.51 8.46
N ILE A 121 3.99 -6.79 7.26
CA ILE A 121 4.83 -7.09 6.11
C ILE A 121 4.62 -5.98 5.08
N PRO A 122 5.58 -5.05 4.94
CA PRO A 122 5.46 -3.91 4.04
C PRO A 122 5.46 -4.34 2.57
N HIS A 123 4.43 -3.93 1.82
CA HIS A 123 4.29 -4.31 0.41
C HIS A 123 3.37 -3.38 -0.38
N VAL A 124 3.58 -3.34 -1.70
CA VAL A 124 2.67 -2.73 -2.66
C VAL A 124 1.98 -3.81 -3.47
N THR A 125 0.65 -3.86 -3.43
CA THR A 125 -0.11 -4.91 -4.10
C THR A 125 -0.07 -4.76 -5.63
N LEU A 126 0.27 -5.86 -6.31
CA LEU A 126 0.26 -5.97 -7.77
C LEU A 126 -1.01 -6.63 -8.27
N ALA A 127 -1.48 -7.65 -7.57
CA ALA A 127 -2.65 -8.41 -7.95
C ALA A 127 -3.33 -9.05 -6.75
N ARG A 128 -4.63 -9.24 -6.86
CA ARG A 128 -5.43 -10.03 -5.92
C ARG A 128 -6.49 -10.84 -6.64
N SER A 129 -6.76 -12.03 -6.14
CA SER A 129 -7.80 -12.90 -6.70
C SER A 129 -8.47 -13.74 -5.61
N ARG A 130 -9.80 -13.84 -5.68
CA ARG A 130 -10.58 -14.78 -4.85
C ARG A 130 -10.64 -16.18 -5.46
N ARG A 131 -10.18 -16.33 -6.71
CA ARG A 131 -10.13 -17.64 -7.38
C ARG A 131 -8.98 -18.45 -6.80
N THR A 132 -9.26 -19.62 -6.27
CA THR A 132 -8.25 -20.54 -5.71
C THR A 132 -7.26 -21.06 -6.76
N SER A 133 -7.68 -21.06 -8.03
CA SER A 133 -6.86 -21.43 -9.18
C SER A 133 -5.92 -20.31 -9.66
N ALA A 134 -6.09 -19.08 -9.18
CA ALA A 134 -5.23 -17.97 -9.60
C ALA A 134 -3.76 -18.27 -9.30
N ARG A 135 -2.90 -18.06 -10.29
CA ARG A 135 -1.45 -18.25 -10.21
C ARG A 135 -0.75 -17.11 -10.93
N TRP A 136 0.47 -16.86 -10.51
CA TRP A 136 1.39 -15.92 -11.14
C TRP A 136 2.72 -16.64 -11.39
N PRO A 137 2.82 -17.45 -12.47
CA PRO A 137 4.05 -18.15 -12.81
C PRO A 137 5.20 -17.16 -13.07
N ASP A 138 6.37 -17.43 -12.52
CA ASP A 138 7.50 -16.49 -12.59
C ASP A 138 7.90 -16.15 -14.03
N HIS A 139 7.84 -17.10 -14.94
CA HIS A 139 8.18 -16.91 -16.36
C HIS A 139 7.21 -16.01 -17.14
N LEU A 140 6.02 -15.71 -16.58
CA LEU A 140 5.03 -14.78 -17.15
C LEU A 140 5.07 -13.40 -16.50
N LEU A 141 5.84 -13.24 -15.41
CA LEU A 141 5.95 -11.96 -14.73
C LEU A 141 6.94 -11.04 -15.43
N PRO A 142 6.69 -9.73 -15.45
CA PRO A 142 7.66 -8.77 -15.94
C PRO A 142 8.99 -8.89 -15.16
N THR A 143 10.11 -9.02 -15.87
CA THR A 143 11.46 -9.15 -15.26
C THR A 143 11.80 -7.97 -14.37
N ALA A 144 11.29 -6.78 -14.69
CA ALA A 144 11.45 -5.56 -13.90
C ALA A 144 10.91 -5.66 -12.46
N LEU A 145 10.06 -6.66 -12.16
CA LEU A 145 9.59 -6.92 -10.79
C LEU A 145 10.65 -7.58 -9.90
N CYS A 146 11.70 -8.14 -10.51
CA CYS A 146 12.79 -8.79 -9.78
C CYS A 146 13.96 -7.82 -9.50
N GLU A 147 13.94 -6.63 -10.09
CA GLU A 147 15.01 -5.65 -9.93
C GLU A 147 14.74 -4.77 -8.68
N PRO A 148 15.71 -4.67 -7.75
CA PRO A 148 15.60 -3.74 -6.63
C PRO A 148 15.48 -2.29 -7.13
N ARG A 149 14.65 -1.49 -6.46
CA ARG A 149 14.39 -0.10 -6.89
C ARG A 149 14.20 0.82 -5.69
N GLU A 150 14.97 1.89 -5.68
CA GLU A 150 14.77 3.00 -4.73
C GLU A 150 13.59 3.87 -5.16
N ALA A 151 12.84 4.35 -4.18
CA ALA A 151 11.64 5.16 -4.35
C ALA A 151 11.36 5.97 -3.08
N ALA A 152 10.32 6.80 -3.09
CA ALA A 152 9.86 7.50 -1.90
C ALA A 152 8.33 7.48 -1.80
N PHE A 153 7.83 7.39 -0.58
CA PHE A 153 6.44 7.76 -0.30
C PHE A 153 6.38 9.26 -0.12
N THR A 154 5.51 9.92 -0.90
CA THR A 154 5.38 11.38 -0.90
C THR A 154 4.01 11.85 -0.42
N GLY A 155 3.10 10.95 -0.14
CA GLY A 155 1.78 11.25 0.36
C GLY A 155 1.21 10.17 1.26
N ALA A 156 0.23 10.55 2.05
CA ALA A 156 -0.54 9.64 2.89
C ALA A 156 -2.03 9.93 2.80
N ARG A 157 -2.85 8.88 2.96
CA ARG A 157 -4.30 8.99 2.96
C ARG A 157 -4.97 7.99 3.91
N SER A 158 -6.16 8.33 4.37
CA SER A 158 -7.14 7.35 4.83
C SER A 158 -8.03 6.91 3.68
N TYR A 159 -8.44 5.64 3.69
CA TYR A 159 -9.44 5.10 2.80
C TYR A 159 -10.51 4.40 3.61
N ASP A 160 -11.74 4.90 3.52
CA ASP A 160 -12.92 4.25 4.09
C ASP A 160 -13.49 3.29 3.02
N SER A 161 -13.45 1.99 3.31
CA SER A 161 -13.93 0.96 2.40
C SER A 161 -15.47 0.86 2.34
N THR A 162 -16.17 1.41 3.32
CA THR A 162 -17.64 1.40 3.40
C THR A 162 -18.22 2.49 2.50
N THR A 163 -17.75 3.71 2.66
CA THR A 163 -18.19 4.88 1.86
C THR A 163 -17.41 5.03 0.57
N ARG A 164 -16.27 4.33 0.42
CA ARG A 164 -15.31 4.45 -0.68
C ARG A 164 -14.72 5.85 -0.83
N THR A 165 -14.60 6.56 0.27
CA THR A 165 -14.02 7.90 0.33
C THR A 165 -12.54 7.85 0.69
N VAL A 166 -11.79 8.83 0.20
CA VAL A 166 -10.39 9.04 0.54
C VAL A 166 -10.22 10.44 1.10
N GLU A 167 -9.37 10.56 2.12
CA GLU A 167 -8.98 11.85 2.68
C GLU A 167 -7.46 11.90 2.82
N SER A 168 -6.86 13.04 2.45
CA SER A 168 -5.42 13.28 2.62
C SER A 168 -5.05 13.33 4.10
N LEU A 169 -3.89 12.75 4.44
CA LEU A 169 -3.33 12.74 5.79
C LEU A 169 -1.92 13.33 5.86
N GLY A 170 -1.43 13.91 4.77
CA GLY A 170 -0.12 14.55 4.70
C GLY A 170 0.56 14.37 3.35
N GLY A 171 1.60 15.18 3.09
CA GLY A 171 2.31 15.20 1.83
C GLY A 171 1.51 15.78 0.66
N GLU A 172 2.08 15.78 -0.53
CA GLU A 172 1.40 16.20 -1.75
C GLU A 172 0.40 15.13 -2.23
N ALA A 173 -0.83 15.22 -1.76
CA ALA A 173 -1.94 14.49 -2.35
C ALA A 173 -2.29 15.13 -3.70
N ARG A 174 -1.72 14.63 -4.79
CA ARG A 174 -2.18 15.03 -6.13
C ARG A 174 -3.65 14.63 -6.29
N PRO A 175 -4.55 15.54 -6.65
CA PRO A 175 -5.93 15.20 -6.93
C PRO A 175 -6.00 14.15 -8.04
N PRO A 176 -7.00 13.24 -8.04
CA PRO A 176 -7.18 12.29 -9.13
C PRO A 176 -7.28 13.06 -10.44
N ALA A 177 -6.54 12.62 -11.46
CA ALA A 177 -6.69 13.16 -12.80
C ALA A 177 -8.13 12.89 -13.27
N GLY A 178 -8.86 13.96 -13.58
CA GLY A 178 -10.20 13.93 -14.14
C GLY A 178 -10.24 13.26 -15.51
#